data_b3c6d2bcbb27871acfdc4237aff93c96
#
_entry.id   b3c6d2bcbb27871acfdc4237aff93c96
#
_cell.length_a   1.000
_cell.length_b   1.000
_cell.length_c   1.000
_cell.angle_alpha   90.00
_cell.angle_beta   90.00
_cell.angle_gamma   90.00
#
_symmetry.space_group_name_H-M   'P 1'
#
loop_
_entity.id
_entity.type
_entity.pdbx_description
1 polymer ?
#
loop_
_entity_poly.entity_id
_entity_poly.type
_entity_poly.pdbx_seq_one_letter_code
_entity_poly.pdbx_strand_id
1 'polypeptide(L)'
;NQITLRLAEIDCPEKNQPFGTKAKQFTSDQIYSKEIKYIVIDVDRYGRSIAMIYYDSGKYLSAELLKSGFAWHYKRYSSSLERSKYEEKARINKVGLWIEDNPTPPWEWRKL
;
A
#
# COMPACT_ATOMS: atom_id res chain seq x y z
N ASN A 1 -23.82 2.03 0.03
CA ASN A 1 -22.90 3.16 -0.10
C ASN A 1 -21.47 2.69 -0.14
N GLN A 2 -20.76 3.07 -1.19
CA GLN A 2 -19.34 2.78 -1.31
C GLN A 2 -18.54 4.01 -0.96
N ILE A 3 -17.51 3.81 -0.16
CA ILE A 3 -16.53 4.85 0.17
C ILE A 3 -15.25 4.52 -0.58
N THR A 4 -14.76 5.47 -1.36
CA THR A 4 -13.48 5.30 -2.03
C THR A 4 -12.37 5.72 -1.09
N LEU A 5 -11.57 4.76 -0.67
CA LEU A 5 -10.45 5.01 0.24
C LEU A 5 -9.13 4.83 -0.49
N ARG A 6 -8.18 5.67 -0.11
CA ARG A 6 -6.78 5.49 -0.47
C ARG A 6 -6.02 5.14 0.80
N LEU A 7 -5.16 4.12 0.71
CA LEU A 7 -4.40 3.68 1.88
C LEU A 7 -3.33 4.71 2.25
N ALA A 8 -3.27 5.05 3.53
CA ALA A 8 -2.31 6.01 4.04
C ALA A 8 -0.88 5.49 3.96
N GLU A 9 0.06 6.39 3.74
CA GLU A 9 1.52 6.18 3.84
C GLU A 9 2.15 5.34 2.72
N ILE A 10 1.36 4.73 1.87
CA ILE A 10 1.89 3.84 0.83
C ILE A 10 1.31 4.19 -0.55
N ASP A 11 1.98 3.66 -1.57
CA ASP A 11 1.48 3.69 -2.94
C ASP A 11 1.66 2.29 -3.52
N CYS A 12 0.57 1.69 -3.96
CA CYS A 12 0.60 0.35 -4.54
C CYS A 12 0.78 0.41 -6.05
N PRO A 13 1.37 -0.63 -6.66
CA PRO A 13 1.44 -0.68 -8.12
C PRO A 13 0.05 -0.50 -8.75
N GLU A 14 0.01 0.21 -9.88
CA GLU A 14 -1.24 0.46 -10.61
C GLU A 14 -1.76 -0.84 -11.22
N LYS A 15 -3.06 -0.88 -11.52
CA LYS A 15 -3.71 -2.08 -12.03
C LYS A 15 -3.00 -2.71 -13.24
N ASN A 16 -2.53 -1.88 -14.15
CA ASN A 16 -1.87 -2.33 -15.37
C ASN A 16 -0.35 -2.40 -15.24
N GLN A 17 0.16 -2.19 -14.06
CA GLN A 17 1.58 -2.26 -13.74
C GLN A 17 1.92 -3.66 -13.24
N PRO A 18 3.16 -4.15 -13.43
CA PRO A 18 3.58 -5.40 -12.80
C PRO A 18 3.30 -5.38 -11.29
N PHE A 19 2.77 -6.48 -10.78
CA PHE A 19 2.37 -6.66 -9.38
C PHE A 19 1.13 -5.87 -8.96
N GLY A 20 0.51 -5.10 -9.85
CA GLY A 20 -0.72 -4.37 -9.53
C GLY A 20 -1.86 -5.30 -9.15
N THR A 21 -2.10 -6.32 -9.96
CA THR A 21 -3.16 -7.31 -9.68
C THR A 21 -2.87 -8.10 -8.40
N LYS A 22 -1.60 -8.47 -8.18
CA LYS A 22 -1.21 -9.21 -6.98
C LYS A 22 -1.38 -8.38 -5.72
N ALA A 23 -1.05 -7.09 -5.77
CA ALA A 23 -1.24 -6.19 -4.64
C ALA A 23 -2.72 -6.06 -4.30
N LYS A 24 -3.56 -5.91 -5.32
CA LYS A 24 -5.00 -5.83 -5.13
C LYS A 24 -5.56 -7.12 -4.54
N GLN A 25 -5.10 -8.26 -5.02
CA GLN A 25 -5.52 -9.57 -4.52
C GLN A 25 -5.08 -9.77 -3.07
N PHE A 26 -3.85 -9.39 -2.74
CA PHE A 26 -3.37 -9.46 -1.36
C PHE A 26 -4.26 -8.64 -0.43
N THR A 27 -4.55 -7.40 -0.82
CA THR A 27 -5.42 -6.52 -0.04
C THR A 27 -6.79 -7.17 0.19
N SER A 28 -7.40 -7.66 -0.89
CA SER A 28 -8.68 -8.32 -0.81
C SER A 28 -8.65 -9.53 0.13
N ASP A 29 -7.63 -10.37 0.01
CA ASP A 29 -7.48 -11.56 0.85
C ASP A 29 -7.31 -11.22 2.33
N GLN A 30 -6.62 -10.11 2.62
CA GLN A 30 -6.40 -9.70 4.00
C GLN A 30 -7.67 -9.24 4.70
N ILE A 31 -8.57 -8.58 3.97
CA ILE A 31 -9.73 -7.94 4.60
C ILE A 31 -11.07 -8.58 4.25
N TYR A 32 -11.10 -9.56 3.33
CA TYR A 32 -12.35 -10.20 2.92
C TYR A 32 -13.07 -10.83 4.10
N SER A 33 -14.36 -10.52 4.23
CA SER A 33 -15.21 -11.02 5.32
C SER A 33 -14.71 -10.71 6.71
N LYS A 34 -13.84 -9.74 6.87
CA LYS A 34 -13.32 -9.32 8.17
C LYS A 34 -13.90 -7.98 8.58
N GLU A 35 -14.06 -7.82 9.89
CA GLU A 35 -14.37 -6.52 10.44
C GLU A 35 -13.13 -5.63 10.36
N ILE A 36 -13.27 -4.46 9.76
CA ILE A 36 -12.17 -3.51 9.66
C ILE A 36 -12.50 -2.24 10.44
N LYS A 37 -11.46 -1.60 10.95
CA LYS A 37 -11.55 -0.25 11.50
C LYS A 37 -10.74 0.66 10.61
N TYR A 38 -11.25 1.85 10.32
CA TYR A 38 -10.49 2.79 9.52
C TYR A 38 -10.55 4.19 10.14
N ILE A 39 -9.47 4.92 9.95
CA ILE A 39 -9.34 6.29 10.43
C ILE A 39 -8.99 7.14 9.21
N VAL A 40 -9.87 8.08 8.86
CA VAL A 40 -9.59 9.02 7.78
C VAL A 40 -8.67 10.10 8.32
N ILE A 41 -7.52 10.28 7.69
CA ILE A 41 -6.53 11.27 8.14
C ILE A 41 -6.44 12.47 7.20
N ASP A 42 -6.97 12.35 5.98
CA ASP A 42 -6.93 13.45 5.02
C ASP A 42 -7.86 13.12 3.84
N VAL A 43 -8.02 14.07 2.93
CA VAL A 43 -8.74 13.88 1.68
C VAL A 43 -7.82 14.39 0.57
N ASP A 44 -7.61 13.59 -0.48
CA ASP A 44 -6.75 14.02 -1.56
C ASP A 44 -7.48 15.00 -2.50
N ARG A 45 -6.75 15.57 -3.44
CA ARG A 45 -7.31 16.58 -4.35
C ARG A 45 -8.38 16.03 -5.30
N TYR A 46 -8.51 14.72 -5.37
CA TYR A 46 -9.55 14.06 -6.18
C TYR A 46 -10.76 13.65 -5.34
N GLY A 47 -10.80 14.05 -4.07
CA GLY A 47 -11.92 13.74 -3.18
C GLY A 47 -11.87 12.36 -2.54
N ARG A 48 -10.79 11.62 -2.69
CA ARG A 48 -10.64 10.31 -2.04
C ARG A 48 -10.19 10.50 -0.60
N SER A 49 -10.81 9.75 0.30
CA SER A 49 -10.39 9.75 1.70
C SER A 49 -9.11 8.94 1.86
N ILE A 50 -8.12 9.53 2.52
CA ILE A 50 -6.87 8.84 2.84
C ILE A 50 -7.04 8.26 4.23
N ALA A 51 -6.90 6.94 4.35
CA ALA A 51 -7.25 6.25 5.59
C ALA A 51 -6.20 5.24 6.01
N MET A 52 -6.11 5.09 7.35
CA MET A 52 -5.38 3.99 7.98
C MET A 52 -6.39 2.89 8.23
N ILE A 53 -6.14 1.68 7.75
CA ILE A 53 -7.04 0.54 7.88
C ILE A 53 -6.41 -0.52 8.77
N TYR A 54 -7.19 -0.95 9.77
CA TYR A 54 -6.78 -1.96 10.75
C TYR A 54 -7.73 -3.15 10.72
N TYR A 55 -7.21 -4.34 10.94
CA TYR A 55 -7.97 -5.59 10.94
C TYR A 55 -7.27 -6.63 11.81
N ASP A 56 -7.91 -7.76 12.08
CA ASP A 56 -7.33 -8.86 12.85
C ASP A 56 -6.65 -8.39 14.14
N SER A 57 -7.39 -7.65 14.97
CA SER A 57 -6.92 -7.22 16.29
C SER A 57 -5.68 -6.33 16.25
N GLY A 58 -5.58 -5.49 15.23
CA GLY A 58 -4.58 -4.44 15.23
C GLY A 58 -3.55 -4.49 14.12
N LYS A 59 -3.69 -5.39 13.16
CA LYS A 59 -2.83 -5.35 11.99
C LYS A 59 -3.13 -4.09 11.18
N TYR A 60 -2.08 -3.41 10.74
CA TYR A 60 -2.20 -2.22 9.91
C TYR A 60 -1.97 -2.61 8.45
N LEU A 61 -2.99 -2.46 7.62
CA LEU A 61 -2.95 -2.94 6.23
C LEU A 61 -1.79 -2.37 5.43
N SER A 62 -1.51 -1.07 5.55
CA SER A 62 -0.38 -0.46 4.85
C SER A 62 0.95 -1.11 5.22
N ALA A 63 1.14 -1.42 6.51
CA ALA A 63 2.36 -2.10 6.97
C ALA A 63 2.44 -3.51 6.41
N GLU A 64 1.32 -4.24 6.38
CA GLU A 64 1.32 -5.60 5.83
C GLU A 64 1.65 -5.62 4.34
N LEU A 65 1.14 -4.65 3.59
CA LEU A 65 1.47 -4.51 2.16
C LEU A 65 2.97 -4.21 1.96
N LEU A 66 3.55 -3.33 2.76
CA LEU A 66 4.98 -3.04 2.69
C LEU A 66 5.83 -4.28 2.99
N LYS A 67 5.49 -5.00 4.07
CA LYS A 67 6.22 -6.21 4.47
C LYS A 67 6.15 -7.30 3.42
N SER A 68 5.04 -7.40 2.71
CA SER A 68 4.82 -8.42 1.69
C SER A 68 5.36 -8.02 0.31
N GLY A 69 5.90 -6.82 0.19
CA GLY A 69 6.47 -6.34 -1.06
C GLY A 69 5.44 -5.97 -2.12
N PHE A 70 4.25 -5.52 -1.70
CA PHE A 70 3.19 -5.13 -2.64
C PHE A 70 2.89 -3.64 -2.59
N ALA A 71 3.73 -2.86 -1.93
CA ALA A 71 3.56 -1.42 -1.87
C ALA A 71 4.91 -0.73 -1.72
N TRP A 72 4.94 0.52 -2.16
CA TRP A 72 6.05 1.44 -1.91
C TRP A 72 5.70 2.31 -0.72
N HIS A 73 6.68 2.64 0.11
CA HIS A 73 6.52 3.68 1.12
C HIS A 73 6.45 5.03 0.39
N TYR A 74 5.33 5.73 0.53
CA TYR A 74 5.11 6.98 -0.18
C TYR A 74 5.72 8.13 0.61
N LYS A 75 7.01 8.33 0.43
CA LYS A 75 7.82 9.26 1.25
C LYS A 75 7.39 10.71 1.11
N ARG A 76 6.70 11.05 0.04
CA ARG A 76 6.14 12.39 -0.14
C ARG A 76 5.11 12.72 0.95
N TYR A 77 4.38 11.71 1.43
CA TYR A 77 3.29 11.89 2.39
C TYR A 77 3.51 11.14 3.70
N SER A 78 4.65 10.51 3.88
CA SER A 78 4.94 9.77 5.10
C SER A 78 6.42 9.80 5.42
N SER A 79 6.76 10.27 6.60
CA SER A 79 8.14 10.29 7.09
C SER A 79 8.42 9.19 8.11
N SER A 80 7.54 8.19 8.21
CA SER A 80 7.69 7.11 9.17
C SER A 80 8.95 6.29 8.93
N LEU A 81 9.83 6.24 9.92
CA LEU A 81 11.03 5.40 9.85
C LEU A 81 10.65 3.92 9.88
N GLU A 82 9.61 3.55 10.61
CA GLU A 82 9.15 2.17 10.69
C GLU A 82 8.70 1.67 9.32
N ARG A 83 7.91 2.47 8.57
CA ARG A 83 7.45 2.09 7.23
C ARG A 83 8.61 2.00 6.25
N SER A 84 9.57 2.91 6.35
CA SER A 84 10.79 2.84 5.54
C SER A 84 11.57 1.55 5.79
N LYS A 85 11.65 1.10 7.03
CA LYS A 85 12.34 -0.14 7.38
C LYS A 85 11.62 -1.36 6.81
N TYR A 86 10.30 -1.38 6.80
CA TYR A 86 9.53 -2.47 6.20
C TYR A 86 9.81 -2.57 4.71
N GLU A 87 9.80 -1.43 4.01
CA GLU A 87 10.14 -1.40 2.58
C GLU A 87 11.56 -1.88 2.33
N GLU A 88 12.51 -1.36 3.09
CA GLU A 88 13.92 -1.73 2.92
C GLU A 88 14.14 -3.23 3.12
N LYS A 89 13.54 -3.81 4.15
CA LYS A 89 13.63 -5.24 4.41
C LYS A 89 13.05 -6.06 3.26
N ALA A 90 11.90 -5.64 2.73
CA ALA A 90 11.29 -6.31 1.59
C ALA A 90 12.18 -6.23 0.35
N ARG A 91 12.82 -5.06 0.11
CA ARG A 91 13.77 -4.89 -0.99
C ARG A 91 14.97 -5.83 -0.87
N ILE A 92 15.57 -5.88 0.30
CA ILE A 92 16.74 -6.74 0.55
C ILE A 92 16.40 -8.20 0.33
N ASN A 93 15.22 -8.62 0.79
CA ASN A 93 14.78 -10.00 0.68
C ASN A 93 14.12 -10.32 -0.67
N LYS A 94 14.00 -9.35 -1.56
CA LYS A 94 13.41 -9.50 -2.88
C LYS A 94 12.00 -10.10 -2.85
N VAL A 95 11.19 -9.62 -1.91
CA VAL A 95 9.82 -10.06 -1.72
C VAL A 95 8.90 -9.28 -2.65
N GLY A 96 7.92 -9.95 -3.23
CA GLY A 96 6.92 -9.31 -4.07
C GLY A 96 7.52 -8.57 -5.25
N LEU A 97 7.15 -7.30 -5.43
CA LEU A 97 7.62 -6.48 -6.55
C LEU A 97 9.14 -6.29 -6.57
N TRP A 98 9.78 -6.47 -5.41
CA TRP A 98 11.22 -6.26 -5.27
C TRP A 98 12.06 -7.38 -5.88
N ILE A 99 11.42 -8.40 -6.44
CA ILE A 99 12.12 -9.41 -7.25
C ILE A 99 12.59 -8.79 -8.58
N GLU A 100 11.96 -7.72 -9.03
CA GLU A 100 12.40 -7.00 -10.22
C GLU A 100 13.63 -6.16 -9.91
N ASP A 101 14.57 -6.10 -10.86
CA ASP A 101 15.82 -5.37 -10.64
C ASP A 101 15.61 -3.86 -10.57
N ASN A 102 14.74 -3.33 -11.44
CA ASN A 102 14.47 -1.89 -11.50
C ASN A 102 12.97 -1.64 -11.58
N PRO A 103 12.24 -1.88 -10.49
CA PRO A 103 10.80 -1.65 -10.52
C PRO A 103 10.50 -0.15 -10.64
N THR A 104 9.46 0.17 -11.39
CA THR A 104 9.01 1.56 -11.56
C THR A 104 8.05 1.92 -10.43
N PRO A 105 8.30 3.00 -9.68
CA PRO A 105 7.36 3.43 -8.66
C PRO A 105 6.01 3.81 -9.29
N PRO A 106 4.90 3.60 -8.56
CA PRO A 106 3.58 3.91 -9.11
C PRO A 106 3.43 5.37 -9.52
N TRP A 107 4.03 6.28 -8.78
CA TRP A 107 3.95 7.71 -9.12
C TRP A 107 4.70 8.08 -10.40
N GLU A 108 5.70 7.29 -10.79
CA GLU A 108 6.34 7.46 -12.09
C GLU A 108 5.57 6.72 -13.19
N TRP A 109 5.03 5.55 -12.89
CA TRP A 109 4.22 4.79 -13.82
C TRP A 109 3.03 5.61 -14.33
N ARG A 110 2.37 6.35 -13.43
CA ARG A 110 1.23 7.19 -13.79
C ARG A 110 1.57 8.32 -14.77
N LYS A 111 2.84 8.66 -14.92
CA LYS A 111 3.29 9.70 -15.85
C LYS A 111 3.59 9.17 -17.25
N LEU A 112 3.61 7.86 -17.43
CA LEU A 112 3.94 7.24 -18.72
C LEU A 112 2.81 7.38 -19.73
#